data_544ebc0fcbdfd2f011b2c9227d022002
#
_entry.id   544ebc0fcbdfd2f011b2c9227d022002
#
_cell.length_a   1.000
_cell.length_b   1.000
_cell.length_c   1.000
_cell.angle_alpha   90.00
_cell.angle_beta   90.00
_cell.angle_gamma   90.00
#
_symmetry.space_group_name_H-M   'P 1'
#
loop_
_entity.id
_entity.type
_entity.pdbx_description
1 polymer ?
#
loop_
_entity_poly.entity_id
_entity_poly.type
_entity_poly.pdbx_seq_one_letter_code
_entity_poly.pdbx_strand_id
1 'polypeptide(L)'
;MKISLKDIAKELGVNVSTVSRALNGKSGVSDELRKRIVEFAKMKGYSPDLAAVGLKKGKTKIVGVLIPDIANPFFAQILRGMERVFYPVGYHVLLCSTDENMEKEEENLRTLLSQRVEGILAAPTDSGGNRSIYKKVVDMQIPLVFFDRIIPGLQTSYVITDNEGGVSELVHYVYEKGHRTLGVITLRSRSYTGKMRLSGVLKACDELGILIKEEWI
;
A
#
# COMPACT_ATOMS: atom_id res chain seq x y z
N MET A 1 24.17 19.00 -15.49
CA MET A 1 22.86 19.31 -16.12
C MET A 1 22.23 18.00 -16.58
N LYS A 2 20.94 17.76 -16.29
CA LYS A 2 20.26 16.51 -16.68
C LYS A 2 19.97 16.59 -18.18
N ILE A 3 20.48 15.65 -18.97
CA ILE A 3 20.27 15.62 -20.42
C ILE A 3 18.80 15.35 -20.73
N SER A 4 18.23 16.07 -21.71
CA SER A 4 16.84 15.94 -22.16
C SER A 4 16.73 15.24 -23.52
N LEU A 5 15.50 14.82 -23.89
CA LEU A 5 15.23 14.31 -25.23
C LEU A 5 15.57 15.31 -26.34
N LYS A 6 15.44 16.62 -26.05
CA LYS A 6 15.80 17.69 -27.00
C LYS A 6 17.31 17.75 -27.24
N ASP A 7 18.10 17.57 -26.18
CA ASP A 7 19.57 17.58 -26.27
C ASP A 7 20.06 16.37 -27.08
N ILE A 8 19.52 15.17 -26.83
CA ILE A 8 19.82 13.97 -27.59
C ILE A 8 19.45 14.16 -29.08
N ALA A 9 18.30 14.73 -29.35
CA ALA A 9 17.83 14.99 -30.72
C ALA A 9 18.77 15.96 -31.45
N LYS A 10 19.20 17.04 -30.78
CA LYS A 10 20.13 18.03 -31.31
C LYS A 10 21.48 17.41 -31.62
N GLU A 11 22.05 16.64 -30.69
CA GLU A 11 23.38 16.01 -30.85
C GLU A 11 23.41 14.96 -31.96
N LEU A 12 22.34 14.23 -32.16
CA LEU A 12 22.23 13.19 -33.18
C LEU A 12 21.67 13.67 -34.54
N GLY A 13 21.25 14.94 -34.63
CA GLY A 13 20.68 15.52 -35.85
C GLY A 13 19.33 14.92 -36.24
N VAL A 14 18.51 14.50 -35.25
CA VAL A 14 17.20 13.85 -35.50
C VAL A 14 16.07 14.60 -34.77
N ASN A 15 14.82 14.31 -35.13
CA ASN A 15 13.68 14.90 -34.44
C ASN A 15 13.51 14.32 -33.03
N VAL A 16 13.01 15.12 -32.08
CA VAL A 16 12.68 14.69 -30.70
C VAL A 16 11.70 13.52 -30.71
N SER A 17 10.73 13.50 -31.65
CA SER A 17 9.80 12.40 -31.84
C SER A 17 10.48 11.09 -32.24
N THR A 18 11.55 11.16 -33.05
CA THR A 18 12.37 10.00 -33.46
C THR A 18 13.11 9.43 -32.23
N VAL A 19 13.76 10.30 -31.44
CA VAL A 19 14.42 9.88 -30.18
C VAL A 19 13.40 9.21 -29.24
N SER A 20 12.24 9.83 -29.03
CA SER A 20 11.17 9.26 -28.19
C SER A 20 10.67 7.91 -28.71
N ARG A 21 10.49 7.74 -30.02
CA ARG A 21 10.10 6.44 -30.62
C ARG A 21 11.18 5.38 -30.43
N ALA A 22 12.43 5.74 -30.67
CA ALA A 22 13.58 4.83 -30.50
C ALA A 22 13.68 4.31 -29.07
N LEU A 23 13.67 5.19 -28.08
CA LEU A 23 13.76 4.85 -26.66
C LEU A 23 12.54 4.06 -26.13
N ASN A 24 11.36 4.25 -26.72
CA ASN A 24 10.15 3.52 -26.32
C ASN A 24 9.85 2.28 -27.19
N GLY A 25 10.79 1.84 -28.04
CA GLY A 25 10.60 0.64 -28.86
C GLY A 25 9.52 0.74 -29.94
N LYS A 26 9.02 1.95 -30.28
CA LYS A 26 7.96 2.15 -31.25
C LYS A 26 8.45 2.00 -32.69
N SER A 27 7.56 1.64 -33.61
CA SER A 27 7.82 1.57 -35.05
C SER A 27 8.15 2.93 -35.66
N GLY A 28 8.73 2.93 -36.89
CA GLY A 28 9.09 4.14 -37.64
C GLY A 28 10.49 4.69 -37.31
N VAL A 29 11.36 3.86 -36.79
CA VAL A 29 12.80 4.14 -36.60
C VAL A 29 13.55 2.89 -37.02
N SER A 30 14.56 3.03 -37.92
CA SER A 30 15.39 1.89 -38.31
C SER A 30 16.17 1.30 -37.13
N ASP A 31 16.48 0.01 -37.19
CA ASP A 31 17.18 -0.68 -36.09
C ASP A 31 18.56 -0.08 -35.83
N GLU A 32 19.27 0.32 -36.86
CA GLU A 32 20.57 0.99 -36.76
C GLU A 32 20.47 2.33 -36.02
N LEU A 33 19.52 3.19 -36.42
CA LEU A 33 19.28 4.48 -35.77
C LEU A 33 18.80 4.30 -34.32
N ARG A 34 17.97 3.29 -34.07
CA ARG A 34 17.51 2.93 -32.73
C ARG A 34 18.69 2.57 -31.81
N LYS A 35 19.57 1.67 -32.26
CA LYS A 35 20.76 1.29 -31.51
C LYS A 35 21.62 2.52 -31.16
N ARG A 36 21.91 3.34 -32.17
CA ARG A 36 22.70 4.57 -32.00
C ARG A 36 22.08 5.53 -30.96
N ILE A 37 20.74 5.73 -31.01
CA ILE A 37 20.04 6.60 -30.05
C ILE A 37 20.10 6.02 -28.63
N VAL A 38 19.86 4.71 -28.45
CA VAL A 38 19.86 4.04 -27.15
C VAL A 38 21.25 4.08 -26.52
N GLU A 39 22.30 3.77 -27.29
CA GLU A 39 23.69 3.81 -26.85
C GLU A 39 24.11 5.23 -26.43
N PHE A 40 23.77 6.23 -27.25
CA PHE A 40 24.07 7.62 -26.94
C PHE A 40 23.34 8.09 -25.67
N ALA A 41 22.06 7.77 -25.54
CA ALA A 41 21.27 8.08 -24.33
C ALA A 41 21.89 7.45 -23.09
N LYS A 42 22.30 6.18 -23.17
CA LYS A 42 22.96 5.45 -22.08
C LYS A 42 24.33 6.08 -21.72
N MET A 43 25.14 6.38 -22.71
CA MET A 43 26.45 7.00 -22.52
C MET A 43 26.36 8.38 -21.84
N LYS A 44 25.31 9.14 -22.17
CA LYS A 44 25.06 10.47 -21.59
C LYS A 44 24.28 10.43 -20.28
N GLY A 45 23.98 9.25 -19.74
CA GLY A 45 23.22 9.10 -18.49
C GLY A 45 21.77 9.60 -18.57
N TYR A 46 21.18 9.56 -19.77
CA TYR A 46 19.77 9.93 -19.92
C TYR A 46 18.89 8.95 -19.14
N SER A 47 18.08 9.48 -18.25
CA SER A 47 17.00 8.76 -17.56
C SER A 47 15.68 9.42 -17.92
N PRO A 48 14.68 8.66 -18.40
CA PRO A 48 13.36 9.21 -18.63
C PRO A 48 12.83 9.88 -17.36
N ASP A 49 12.22 11.04 -17.50
CA ASP A 49 11.44 11.63 -16.43
C ASP A 49 10.11 10.86 -16.33
N LEU A 50 10.05 9.94 -15.37
CA LEU A 50 8.87 9.08 -15.18
C LEU A 50 7.61 9.90 -14.88
N ALA A 51 7.75 11.05 -14.20
CA ALA A 51 6.64 11.96 -13.94
C ALA A 51 6.12 12.58 -15.24
N ALA A 52 7.02 13.07 -16.13
CA ALA A 52 6.65 13.62 -17.43
C ALA A 52 6.07 12.55 -18.38
N VAL A 53 6.61 11.33 -18.34
CA VAL A 53 6.10 10.20 -19.13
C VAL A 53 4.73 9.77 -18.59
N GLY A 54 4.56 9.70 -17.28
CA GLY A 54 3.31 9.39 -16.60
C GLY A 54 2.22 10.42 -16.92
N LEU A 55 2.54 11.72 -16.86
CA LEU A 55 1.63 12.80 -17.26
C LEU A 55 1.15 12.64 -18.72
N LYS A 56 2.03 12.31 -19.65
CA LYS A 56 1.70 12.12 -21.06
C LYS A 56 0.88 10.85 -21.33
N LYS A 57 1.07 9.80 -20.54
CA LYS A 57 0.35 8.52 -20.65
C LYS A 57 -0.88 8.43 -19.75
N GLY A 58 -1.08 9.39 -18.84
CA GLY A 58 -2.11 9.34 -17.79
C GLY A 58 -1.91 8.22 -16.78
N LYS A 59 -0.69 7.63 -16.72
CA LYS A 59 -0.36 6.49 -15.82
C LYS A 59 1.02 6.66 -15.22
N THR A 60 1.09 6.68 -13.89
CA THR A 60 2.35 6.82 -13.14
C THR A 60 3.05 5.48 -12.88
N LYS A 61 2.31 4.39 -12.93
CA LYS A 61 2.78 3.06 -12.53
C LYS A 61 3.27 3.01 -11.06
N ILE A 62 2.67 3.83 -10.21
CA ILE A 62 2.97 3.87 -8.79
C ILE A 62 1.72 3.46 -8.00
N VAL A 63 1.91 2.56 -7.04
CA VAL A 63 0.91 2.19 -6.04
C VAL A 63 1.39 2.69 -4.69
N GLY A 64 0.54 3.41 -3.98
CA GLY A 64 0.79 3.85 -2.62
C GLY A 64 0.51 2.73 -1.62
N VAL A 65 1.37 2.56 -0.63
CA VAL A 65 1.15 1.61 0.47
C VAL A 65 1.36 2.33 1.79
N LEU A 66 0.33 2.31 2.65
CA LEU A 66 0.40 2.83 4.01
C LEU A 66 0.41 1.67 5.01
N ILE A 67 1.39 1.69 5.90
CA ILE A 67 1.53 0.73 6.99
C ILE A 67 1.67 1.47 8.33
N PRO A 68 1.21 0.86 9.44
CA PRO A 68 1.36 1.45 10.76
C PRO A 68 2.80 1.57 11.23
N ASP A 69 3.62 0.53 11.00
CA ASP A 69 4.98 0.45 11.52
C ASP A 69 5.90 -0.30 10.55
N ILE A 70 6.93 0.38 10.06
CA ILE A 70 7.92 -0.20 9.15
C ILE A 70 8.85 -1.20 9.83
N ALA A 71 9.04 -1.08 11.15
CA ALA A 71 9.89 -1.99 11.91
C ALA A 71 9.19 -3.33 12.22
N ASN A 72 7.87 -3.41 12.08
CA ASN A 72 7.11 -4.62 12.33
C ASN A 72 7.30 -5.63 11.18
N PRO A 73 7.88 -6.83 11.45
CA PRO A 73 8.14 -7.84 10.41
C PRO A 73 6.89 -8.33 9.69
N PHE A 74 5.72 -8.24 10.31
CA PHE A 74 4.44 -8.60 9.70
C PHE A 74 4.17 -7.75 8.44
N PHE A 75 4.33 -6.44 8.53
CA PHE A 75 4.12 -5.55 7.38
C PHE A 75 5.21 -5.71 6.32
N ALA A 76 6.45 -6.01 6.72
CA ALA A 76 7.54 -6.29 5.78
C ALA A 76 7.24 -7.53 4.90
N GLN A 77 6.65 -8.58 5.48
CA GLN A 77 6.25 -9.76 4.72
C GLN A 77 5.10 -9.48 3.75
N ILE A 78 4.11 -8.68 4.16
CA ILE A 78 3.01 -8.25 3.30
C ILE A 78 3.54 -7.44 2.12
N LEU A 79 4.42 -6.45 2.38
CA LEU A 79 5.07 -5.65 1.33
C LEU A 79 5.82 -6.51 0.32
N ARG A 80 6.57 -7.50 0.79
CA ARG A 80 7.25 -8.45 -0.09
C ARG A 80 6.27 -9.22 -0.98
N GLY A 81 5.09 -9.56 -0.45
CA GLY A 81 4.02 -10.17 -1.23
C GLY A 81 3.47 -9.23 -2.30
N MET A 82 3.23 -7.97 -1.95
CA MET A 82 2.77 -6.94 -2.88
C MET A 82 3.79 -6.69 -4.01
N GLU A 83 5.08 -6.56 -3.69
CA GLU A 83 6.13 -6.36 -4.70
C GLU A 83 6.22 -7.50 -5.70
N ARG A 84 6.06 -8.74 -5.26
CA ARG A 84 6.05 -9.92 -6.16
C ARG A 84 4.95 -9.85 -7.22
N VAL A 85 3.84 -9.16 -6.93
CA VAL A 85 2.72 -8.98 -7.86
C VAL A 85 2.91 -7.74 -8.72
N PHE A 86 3.32 -6.62 -8.15
CA PHE A 86 3.38 -5.35 -8.82
C PHE A 86 4.61 -5.18 -9.71
N TYR A 87 5.77 -5.62 -9.25
CA TYR A 87 7.04 -5.43 -9.97
C TYR A 87 7.04 -6.08 -11.38
N PRO A 88 6.59 -7.34 -11.59
CA PRO A 88 6.60 -7.96 -12.91
C PRO A 88 5.71 -7.26 -13.94
N VAL A 89 4.69 -6.54 -13.49
CA VAL A 89 3.77 -5.78 -14.36
C VAL A 89 4.16 -4.30 -14.48
N GLY A 90 5.35 -3.95 -13.97
CA GLY A 90 5.98 -2.64 -14.10
C GLY A 90 5.41 -1.56 -13.17
N TYR A 91 4.78 -1.95 -12.05
CA TYR A 91 4.40 -1.02 -11.00
C TYR A 91 5.48 -0.95 -9.91
N HIS A 92 5.60 0.22 -9.32
CA HIS A 92 6.48 0.47 -8.17
C HIS A 92 5.65 0.81 -6.93
N VAL A 93 6.13 0.40 -5.77
CA VAL A 93 5.49 0.69 -4.49
C VAL A 93 6.10 1.95 -3.89
N LEU A 94 5.24 2.92 -3.54
CA LEU A 94 5.59 4.07 -2.72
C LEU A 94 5.09 3.81 -1.29
N LEU A 95 6.02 3.45 -0.42
CA LEU A 95 5.74 3.09 0.96
C LEU A 95 5.72 4.32 1.87
N CYS A 96 4.69 4.40 2.72
CA CYS A 96 4.56 5.39 3.78
C CYS A 96 4.30 4.67 5.12
N SER A 97 5.05 5.01 6.18
CA SER A 97 4.79 4.58 7.55
C SER A 97 4.04 5.66 8.31
N THR A 98 2.98 5.27 9.02
CA THR A 98 2.17 6.22 9.81
C THR A 98 2.62 6.32 11.26
N ASP A 99 3.42 5.34 11.75
CA ASP A 99 3.87 5.22 13.14
C ASP A 99 2.69 5.28 14.14
N GLU A 100 1.57 4.67 13.76
CA GLU A 100 0.29 4.68 14.52
C GLU A 100 -0.23 6.11 14.78
N ASN A 101 0.19 7.10 13.99
CA ASN A 101 -0.20 8.50 14.12
C ASN A 101 -1.18 8.90 13.02
N MET A 102 -2.37 9.37 13.41
CA MET A 102 -3.45 9.74 12.49
C MET A 102 -3.14 10.99 11.65
N GLU A 103 -2.43 11.96 12.21
CA GLU A 103 -2.04 13.17 11.48
C GLU A 103 -1.03 12.83 10.38
N LYS A 104 -0.05 11.98 10.72
CA LYS A 104 0.94 11.47 9.77
C LYS A 104 0.30 10.60 8.68
N GLU A 105 -0.72 9.81 9.03
CA GLU A 105 -1.50 9.05 8.05
C GLU A 105 -2.20 9.95 7.05
N GLU A 106 -2.86 11.02 7.53
CA GLU A 106 -3.53 11.99 6.67
C GLU A 106 -2.54 12.71 5.74
N GLU A 107 -1.38 13.14 6.26
CA GLU A 107 -0.33 13.78 5.48
C GLU A 107 0.23 12.84 4.40
N ASN A 108 0.49 11.59 4.76
CA ASN A 108 0.93 10.56 3.83
C ASN A 108 -0.09 10.33 2.72
N LEU A 109 -1.38 10.24 3.05
CA LEU A 109 -2.45 10.11 2.05
C LEU A 109 -2.49 11.31 1.10
N ARG A 110 -2.37 12.54 1.61
CA ARG A 110 -2.27 13.75 0.78
C ARG A 110 -1.06 13.70 -0.15
N THR A 111 0.07 13.22 0.36
CA THR A 111 1.30 13.04 -0.42
C THR A 111 1.09 12.02 -1.54
N LEU A 112 0.52 10.85 -1.24
CA LEU A 112 0.23 9.83 -2.26
C LEU A 112 -0.70 10.37 -3.36
N LEU A 113 -1.75 11.11 -2.98
CA LEU A 113 -2.64 11.75 -3.93
C LEU A 113 -1.92 12.77 -4.82
N SER A 114 -1.01 13.57 -4.25
CA SER A 114 -0.19 14.53 -5.01
C SER A 114 0.77 13.86 -5.99
N GLN A 115 1.27 12.67 -5.64
CA GLN A 115 2.10 11.84 -6.52
C GLN A 115 1.30 11.09 -7.59
N ARG A 116 -0.03 11.25 -7.62
CA ARG A 116 -0.93 10.62 -8.59
C ARG A 116 -0.75 9.11 -8.64
N VAL A 117 -0.72 8.47 -7.47
CA VAL A 117 -0.69 7.00 -7.40
C VAL A 117 -1.93 6.41 -8.08
N GLU A 118 -1.77 5.27 -8.76
CA GLU A 118 -2.85 4.60 -9.48
C GLU A 118 -3.74 3.73 -8.60
N GLY A 119 -3.36 3.54 -7.35
CA GLY A 119 -4.11 2.83 -6.33
C GLY A 119 -3.42 2.96 -4.98
N ILE A 120 -4.16 2.68 -3.93
CA ILE A 120 -3.69 2.74 -2.55
C ILE A 120 -4.04 1.44 -1.83
N LEU A 121 -3.04 0.83 -1.18
CA LEU A 121 -3.24 -0.23 -0.19
C LEU A 121 -2.93 0.36 1.18
N ALA A 122 -3.83 0.18 2.15
CA ALA A 122 -3.67 0.79 3.46
C ALA A 122 -4.07 -0.13 4.61
N ALA A 123 -3.26 -0.10 5.69
CA ALA A 123 -3.64 -0.58 7.00
C ALA A 123 -3.91 0.66 7.89
N PRO A 124 -5.17 1.08 8.08
CA PRO A 124 -5.50 2.30 8.79
C PRO A 124 -5.02 2.28 10.23
N THR A 125 -4.55 3.42 10.73
CA THR A 125 -4.12 3.59 12.13
C THR A 125 -5.29 3.42 13.10
N ASP A 126 -6.43 4.05 12.81
CA ASP A 126 -7.64 3.97 13.63
C ASP A 126 -8.84 3.53 12.77
N SER A 127 -9.78 2.80 13.37
CA SER A 127 -10.98 2.29 12.70
C SER A 127 -12.01 3.38 12.30
N GLY A 128 -11.76 4.64 12.60
CA GLY A 128 -12.69 5.74 12.30
C GLY A 128 -12.06 7.11 12.11
N GLY A 129 -10.84 7.32 12.61
CA GLY A 129 -10.23 8.65 12.72
C GLY A 129 -10.06 9.38 11.38
N ASN A 130 -9.52 8.72 10.38
CA ASN A 130 -9.22 9.33 9.07
C ASN A 130 -10.25 8.99 7.98
N ARG A 131 -11.49 8.61 8.39
CA ARG A 131 -12.56 8.24 7.46
C ARG A 131 -12.80 9.27 6.35
N SER A 132 -12.71 10.56 6.66
CA SER A 132 -13.01 11.64 5.70
C SER A 132 -12.04 11.69 4.53
N ILE A 133 -10.73 11.47 4.78
CA ILE A 133 -9.74 11.48 3.71
C ILE A 133 -9.78 10.19 2.89
N TYR A 134 -10.00 9.02 3.52
CA TYR A 134 -10.20 7.78 2.79
C TYR A 134 -11.46 7.84 1.91
N LYS A 135 -12.54 8.47 2.42
CA LYS A 135 -13.73 8.72 1.60
C LYS A 135 -13.40 9.57 0.37
N LYS A 136 -12.56 10.61 0.50
CA LYS A 136 -12.11 11.41 -0.66
C LYS A 136 -11.36 10.56 -1.68
N VAL A 137 -10.51 9.61 -1.24
CA VAL A 137 -9.82 8.68 -2.14
C VAL A 137 -10.83 7.88 -2.97
N VAL A 138 -11.88 7.34 -2.31
CA VAL A 138 -12.95 6.60 -2.97
C VAL A 138 -13.74 7.50 -3.93
N ASP A 139 -14.13 8.71 -3.49
CA ASP A 139 -14.87 9.67 -4.30
C ASP A 139 -14.06 10.12 -5.55
N MET A 140 -12.73 10.14 -5.47
CA MET A 140 -11.82 10.39 -6.60
C MET A 140 -11.67 9.17 -7.52
N GLN A 141 -12.34 8.06 -7.24
CA GLN A 141 -12.26 6.80 -7.98
C GLN A 141 -10.85 6.20 -8.04
N ILE A 142 -10.01 6.50 -7.05
CA ILE A 142 -8.71 5.86 -6.91
C ILE A 142 -8.94 4.49 -6.24
N PRO A 143 -8.50 3.38 -6.86
CA PRO A 143 -8.62 2.06 -6.26
C PRO A 143 -8.01 2.04 -4.85
N LEU A 144 -8.83 1.67 -3.87
CA LEU A 144 -8.43 1.56 -2.47
C LEU A 144 -8.70 0.15 -1.97
N VAL A 145 -7.68 -0.48 -1.37
CA VAL A 145 -7.80 -1.78 -0.72
C VAL A 145 -7.27 -1.66 0.69
N PHE A 146 -8.07 -2.02 1.67
CA PHE A 146 -7.59 -2.17 3.03
C PHE A 146 -6.97 -3.55 3.26
N PHE A 147 -5.98 -3.63 4.11
CA PHE A 147 -5.42 -4.91 4.57
C PHE A 147 -5.13 -4.85 6.07
N ASP A 148 -5.18 -6.02 6.74
CA ASP A 148 -5.04 -6.17 8.19
C ASP A 148 -6.11 -5.41 9.00
N ARG A 149 -6.36 -4.15 8.68
CA ARG A 149 -7.30 -3.25 9.36
C ARG A 149 -8.22 -2.60 8.36
N ILE A 150 -9.44 -2.24 8.79
CA ILE A 150 -10.42 -1.55 7.96
C ILE A 150 -11.01 -0.34 8.68
N ILE A 151 -11.65 0.51 7.92
CA ILE A 151 -12.58 1.53 8.42
C ILE A 151 -14.00 1.02 8.15
N PRO A 152 -14.72 0.55 9.18
CA PRO A 152 -16.05 -0.03 9.01
C PRO A 152 -17.02 0.92 8.30
N GLY A 153 -17.81 0.40 7.37
CA GLY A 153 -18.83 1.16 6.63
C GLY A 153 -18.26 2.08 5.53
N LEU A 154 -16.97 2.00 5.20
CA LEU A 154 -16.44 2.55 3.97
C LEU A 154 -16.48 1.46 2.89
N GLN A 155 -17.13 1.74 1.77
CA GLN A 155 -17.25 0.76 0.67
C GLN A 155 -15.92 0.67 -0.10
N THR A 156 -15.12 -0.31 0.27
CA THR A 156 -13.84 -0.63 -0.38
C THR A 156 -13.60 -2.14 -0.34
N SER A 157 -12.68 -2.63 -1.16
CA SER A 157 -12.16 -3.99 -1.03
C SER A 157 -11.23 -4.09 0.18
N TYR A 158 -11.14 -5.27 0.79
CA TYR A 158 -10.20 -5.51 1.88
C TYR A 158 -9.75 -6.97 1.97
N VAL A 159 -8.60 -7.16 2.60
CA VAL A 159 -8.01 -8.46 2.95
C VAL A 159 -7.66 -8.42 4.43
N ILE A 160 -8.37 -9.17 5.26
CA ILE A 160 -8.18 -9.21 6.71
C ILE A 160 -8.15 -10.66 7.21
N THR A 161 -7.55 -10.86 8.37
CA THR A 161 -7.65 -12.12 9.11
C THR A 161 -9.00 -12.14 9.86
N ASP A 162 -9.60 -13.32 9.99
CA ASP A 162 -10.71 -13.51 10.93
C ASP A 162 -10.20 -13.44 12.38
N ASN A 163 -10.09 -12.21 12.87
CA ASN A 163 -9.55 -11.94 14.20
C ASN A 163 -10.49 -12.38 15.32
N GLU A 164 -11.80 -12.30 15.09
CA GLU A 164 -12.81 -12.66 16.08
C GLU A 164 -12.93 -14.18 16.19
N GLY A 165 -13.09 -14.89 15.07
CA GLY A 165 -13.18 -16.35 15.02
C GLY A 165 -11.92 -17.03 15.52
N GLY A 166 -10.74 -16.61 15.04
CA GLY A 166 -9.48 -17.21 15.45
C GLY A 166 -9.18 -17.09 16.95
N VAL A 167 -9.57 -15.97 17.58
CA VAL A 167 -9.43 -15.82 19.04
C VAL A 167 -10.50 -16.62 19.77
N SER A 168 -11.72 -16.69 19.27
CA SER A 168 -12.76 -17.56 19.82
C SER A 168 -12.32 -19.02 19.86
N GLU A 169 -11.74 -19.55 18.78
CA GLU A 169 -11.17 -20.90 18.73
C GLU A 169 -10.07 -21.10 19.80
N LEU A 170 -9.22 -20.10 19.99
CA LEU A 170 -8.19 -20.14 21.04
C LEU A 170 -8.79 -20.25 22.45
N VAL A 171 -9.87 -19.50 22.75
CA VAL A 171 -10.57 -19.56 24.03
C VAL A 171 -11.21 -20.93 24.22
N HIS A 172 -11.85 -21.51 23.20
CA HIS A 172 -12.38 -22.87 23.24
C HIS A 172 -11.30 -23.89 23.52
N TYR A 173 -10.15 -23.80 22.86
CA TYR A 173 -9.00 -24.68 23.09
C TYR A 173 -8.53 -24.62 24.55
N VAL A 174 -8.41 -23.43 25.13
CA VAL A 174 -8.00 -23.24 26.52
C VAL A 174 -9.04 -23.83 27.49
N TYR A 175 -10.33 -23.66 27.17
CA TYR A 175 -11.42 -24.27 27.94
C TYR A 175 -11.39 -25.79 27.93
N GLU A 176 -11.12 -26.42 26.78
CA GLU A 176 -10.96 -27.88 26.62
C GLU A 176 -9.78 -28.41 27.44
N LYS A 177 -8.73 -27.60 27.66
CA LYS A 177 -7.60 -27.92 28.53
C LYS A 177 -7.92 -27.81 30.03
N GLY A 178 -9.17 -27.48 30.39
CA GLY A 178 -9.65 -27.45 31.77
C GLY A 178 -9.56 -26.09 32.45
N HIS A 179 -9.10 -25.06 31.76
CA HIS A 179 -9.08 -23.70 32.33
C HIS A 179 -10.48 -23.10 32.37
N ARG A 180 -10.77 -22.34 33.45
CA ARG A 180 -12.08 -21.72 33.68
C ARG A 180 -11.98 -20.23 34.03
N THR A 181 -10.78 -19.71 34.09
CA THR A 181 -10.46 -18.32 34.39
C THR A 181 -9.39 -17.85 33.42
N LEU A 182 -9.57 -16.69 32.79
CA LEU A 182 -8.66 -16.12 31.83
C LEU A 182 -8.32 -14.67 32.19
N GLY A 183 -7.10 -14.28 31.95
CA GLY A 183 -6.67 -12.89 31.81
C GLY A 183 -6.30 -12.60 30.37
N VAL A 184 -6.51 -11.38 29.92
CA VAL A 184 -6.27 -10.93 28.54
C VAL A 184 -5.29 -9.79 28.55
N ILE A 185 -4.16 -9.97 27.87
CA ILE A 185 -3.25 -8.86 27.57
C ILE A 185 -3.50 -8.43 26.14
N THR A 186 -4.07 -7.27 25.96
CA THR A 186 -4.38 -6.72 24.65
C THR A 186 -3.95 -5.27 24.53
N LEU A 187 -3.74 -4.82 23.31
CA LEU A 187 -3.54 -3.40 23.07
C LEU A 187 -4.88 -2.69 23.26
N ARG A 188 -4.96 -1.73 24.15
CA ARG A 188 -6.06 -0.76 24.25
C ARG A 188 -6.05 0.16 23.01
N SER A 189 -5.82 -0.40 21.84
CA SER A 189 -5.72 0.36 20.63
C SER A 189 -7.12 0.63 20.06
N ARG A 190 -7.27 1.76 19.42
CA ARG A 190 -8.44 2.06 18.59
C ARG A 190 -8.45 1.23 17.29
N SER A 191 -7.44 0.37 17.10
CA SER A 191 -7.29 -0.43 15.90
C SER A 191 -8.43 -1.44 15.74
N TYR A 192 -8.80 -1.69 14.50
CA TYR A 192 -9.83 -2.66 14.14
C TYR A 192 -9.52 -4.06 14.70
N THR A 193 -8.29 -4.54 14.48
CA THR A 193 -7.86 -5.88 14.89
C THR A 193 -7.92 -6.08 16.40
N GLY A 194 -7.48 -5.09 17.20
CA GLY A 194 -7.56 -5.13 18.66
C GLY A 194 -9.01 -5.26 19.16
N LYS A 195 -9.92 -4.48 18.59
CA LYS A 195 -11.36 -4.55 18.93
C LYS A 195 -11.95 -5.91 18.60
N MET A 196 -11.67 -6.46 17.42
CA MET A 196 -12.21 -7.75 16.99
C MET A 196 -11.68 -8.90 17.85
N ARG A 197 -10.39 -8.89 18.19
CA ARG A 197 -9.80 -9.90 19.08
C ARG A 197 -10.42 -9.87 20.46
N LEU A 198 -10.55 -8.70 21.06
CA LEU A 198 -11.20 -8.57 22.36
C LEU A 198 -12.68 -9.01 22.30
N SER A 199 -13.43 -8.64 21.26
CA SER A 199 -14.78 -9.10 21.05
C SER A 199 -14.87 -10.64 21.02
N GLY A 200 -13.97 -11.29 20.27
CA GLY A 200 -13.91 -12.74 20.19
C GLY A 200 -13.64 -13.41 21.53
N VAL A 201 -12.73 -12.86 22.35
CA VAL A 201 -12.47 -13.35 23.71
C VAL A 201 -13.74 -13.27 24.56
N LEU A 202 -14.34 -12.07 24.62
CA LEU A 202 -15.48 -11.82 25.50
C LEU A 202 -16.69 -12.69 25.13
N LYS A 203 -17.00 -12.82 23.84
CA LYS A 203 -18.08 -13.69 23.36
C LYS A 203 -17.85 -15.16 23.73
N ALA A 204 -16.64 -15.68 23.43
CA ALA A 204 -16.35 -17.07 23.73
C ALA A 204 -16.30 -17.36 25.25
N CYS A 205 -15.82 -16.42 26.07
CA CYS A 205 -15.90 -16.54 27.53
C CYS A 205 -17.33 -16.58 28.04
N ASP A 206 -18.21 -15.74 27.51
CA ASP A 206 -19.62 -15.73 27.86
C ASP A 206 -20.31 -17.05 27.48
N GLU A 207 -20.10 -17.52 26.26
CA GLU A 207 -20.64 -18.79 25.73
C GLU A 207 -20.22 -20.01 26.56
N LEU A 208 -18.99 -20.02 27.06
CA LEU A 208 -18.39 -21.15 27.81
C LEU A 208 -18.51 -21.01 29.33
N GLY A 209 -19.06 -19.93 29.84
CA GLY A 209 -19.13 -19.65 31.27
C GLY A 209 -17.76 -19.45 31.91
N ILE A 210 -16.77 -18.96 31.15
CA ILE A 210 -15.44 -18.63 31.66
C ILE A 210 -15.51 -17.28 32.38
N LEU A 211 -15.01 -17.23 33.60
CA LEU A 211 -14.94 -15.97 34.34
C LEU A 211 -13.81 -15.10 33.79
N ILE A 212 -14.17 -13.91 33.36
CA ILE A 212 -13.26 -12.84 33.00
C ILE A 212 -13.70 -11.56 33.74
N LYS A 213 -12.78 -10.88 34.40
CA LYS A 213 -13.07 -9.63 35.07
C LYS A 213 -12.48 -8.47 34.26
N GLU A 214 -13.13 -7.31 34.33
CA GLU A 214 -12.66 -6.12 33.61
C GLU A 214 -11.23 -5.72 33.95
N GLU A 215 -10.82 -5.91 35.21
CA GLU A 215 -9.46 -5.67 35.69
C GLU A 215 -8.41 -6.65 35.15
N TRP A 216 -8.85 -7.70 34.46
CA TRP A 216 -7.96 -8.71 33.83
C TRP A 216 -7.81 -8.52 32.32
N ILE A 217 -8.23 -7.36 31.81
CA ILE A 217 -8.17 -6.99 30.39
C ILE A 217 -7.21 -5.81 30.18
#